data_424e56a2f767763788cbc0cf2ee1740f
#
_entry.id   424e56a2f767763788cbc0cf2ee1740f
#
_cell.length_a   1.000
_cell.length_b   1.000
_cell.length_c   1.000
_cell.angle_alpha   90.00
_cell.angle_beta   90.00
_cell.angle_gamma   90.00
#
_symmetry.space_group_name_H-M   'P 1'
#
loop_
_entity.id
_entity.type
_entity.pdbx_description
1 polymer ?
#
loop_
_entity_poly.entity_id
_entity_poly.type
_entity_poly.pdbx_seq_one_letter_code
_entity_poly.pdbx_strand_id
1 'polypeptide(L)'
;DTFLVEEGQNVKAGDTLVVINSPEALAKYQQVNALESIARFQNQKVDEGTRKQIIATVQQLWNKSKSDLELAKTTYNRIEVLYRDSVVSSQRRDEVKALYDAAVAGERAAWNQYQMALDGAQIQDRESARSLVNAAKGTVEEVAALLQDARLTAPESGQISTIFPKRGE
;
A
#
# COMPACT_ATOMS: atom_id res chain seq x y z
N ASP A 1 -26.47 28.07 14.73
CA ASP A 1 -26.14 28.96 13.62
C ASP A 1 -25.64 30.29 14.15
N THR A 2 -24.57 30.82 13.56
CA THR A 2 -23.96 32.07 13.95
C THR A 2 -23.99 33.05 12.78
N PHE A 3 -24.75 34.13 12.92
CA PHE A 3 -24.70 35.24 11.97
C PHE A 3 -23.49 36.12 12.30
N LEU A 4 -22.67 36.40 11.27
CA LEU A 4 -21.45 37.20 11.37
C LEU A 4 -21.69 38.63 10.86
N VAL A 5 -22.91 38.94 10.39
CA VAL A 5 -23.28 40.21 9.80
C VAL A 5 -24.57 40.73 10.44
N GLU A 6 -24.80 42.05 10.36
CA GLU A 6 -25.99 42.75 10.84
C GLU A 6 -26.75 43.38 9.68
N GLU A 7 -28.05 43.65 9.90
CA GLU A 7 -28.85 44.40 8.91
C GLU A 7 -28.29 45.79 8.72
N GLY A 8 -28.19 46.21 7.45
CA GLY A 8 -27.58 47.47 7.06
C GLY A 8 -26.06 47.44 6.88
N GLN A 9 -25.38 46.33 7.21
CA GLN A 9 -23.94 46.20 7.07
C GLN A 9 -23.51 46.05 5.60
N ASN A 10 -22.43 46.77 5.19
CA ASN A 10 -21.79 46.57 3.89
C ASN A 10 -20.87 45.39 3.91
N VAL A 11 -20.98 44.48 2.92
CA VAL A 11 -20.18 43.31 2.75
C VAL A 11 -19.50 43.30 1.39
N LYS A 12 -18.35 42.63 1.30
CA LYS A 12 -17.63 42.40 0.03
C LYS A 12 -17.91 41.00 -0.49
N ALA A 13 -17.76 40.80 -1.77
CA ALA A 13 -17.79 39.46 -2.36
C ALA A 13 -16.80 38.54 -1.64
N GLY A 14 -17.27 37.34 -1.19
CA GLY A 14 -16.51 36.36 -0.43
C GLY A 14 -16.58 36.50 1.09
N ASP A 15 -17.15 37.57 1.65
CA ASP A 15 -17.33 37.70 3.10
C ASP A 15 -18.29 36.63 3.61
N THR A 16 -17.96 35.99 4.74
CA THR A 16 -18.83 34.99 5.36
C THR A 16 -19.98 35.67 6.11
N LEU A 17 -21.21 35.35 5.71
CA LEU A 17 -22.43 35.94 6.26
C LEU A 17 -22.97 35.14 7.45
N VAL A 18 -23.02 33.80 7.29
CA VAL A 18 -23.57 32.86 8.27
C VAL A 18 -22.68 31.62 8.31
N VAL A 19 -22.49 31.10 9.49
CA VAL A 19 -21.89 29.78 9.72
C VAL A 19 -22.96 28.89 10.35
N ILE A 20 -23.36 27.88 9.61
CA ILE A 20 -24.24 26.83 10.10
C ILE A 20 -23.39 25.86 10.91
N ASN A 21 -23.66 25.76 12.21
CA ASN A 21 -22.94 24.82 13.05
C ASN A 21 -23.45 23.40 12.80
N SER A 22 -22.66 22.60 12.11
CA SER A 22 -22.97 21.20 11.81
C SER A 22 -21.91 20.27 12.45
N PRO A 23 -22.07 19.96 13.75
CA PRO A 23 -21.15 19.05 14.44
C PRO A 23 -21.13 17.66 13.79
N GLU A 24 -22.24 17.22 13.20
CA GLU A 24 -22.35 15.96 12.49
C GLU A 24 -21.48 15.97 11.22
N ALA A 25 -21.52 17.04 10.41
CA ALA A 25 -20.69 17.18 9.23
C ALA A 25 -19.21 17.25 9.59
N LEU A 26 -18.86 17.93 10.68
CA LEU A 26 -17.48 17.97 11.19
C LEU A 26 -17.00 16.59 11.65
N ALA A 27 -17.81 15.86 12.40
CA ALA A 27 -17.50 14.50 12.83
C ALA A 27 -17.33 13.56 11.62
N LYS A 28 -18.20 13.70 10.61
CA LYS A 28 -18.12 12.95 9.36
C LYS A 28 -16.83 13.27 8.60
N TYR A 29 -16.46 14.55 8.52
CA TYR A 29 -15.20 14.98 7.90
C TYR A 29 -13.97 14.37 8.59
N GLN A 30 -13.95 14.37 9.93
CA GLN A 30 -12.89 13.73 10.69
C GLN A 30 -12.82 12.22 10.41
N GLN A 31 -13.98 11.56 10.34
CA GLN A 31 -14.06 10.13 10.03
C GLN A 31 -13.48 9.82 8.64
N VAL A 32 -13.88 10.56 7.59
CA VAL A 32 -13.40 10.29 6.23
C VAL A 32 -11.93 10.63 6.04
N ASN A 33 -11.41 11.66 6.74
CA ASN A 33 -9.97 11.95 6.78
C ASN A 33 -9.16 10.81 7.43
N ALA A 34 -9.70 10.20 8.48
CA ALA A 34 -9.07 9.03 9.09
C ALA A 34 -9.04 7.84 8.12
N LEU A 35 -10.12 7.60 7.37
CA LEU A 35 -10.17 6.55 6.34
C LEU A 35 -9.20 6.83 5.18
N GLU A 36 -9.08 8.08 4.73
CA GLU A 36 -8.07 8.46 3.73
C GLU A 36 -6.65 8.21 4.23
N SER A 37 -6.37 8.54 5.48
CA SER A 37 -5.07 8.28 6.10
C SER A 37 -4.74 6.78 6.13
N ILE A 38 -5.71 5.93 6.48
CA ILE A 38 -5.56 4.47 6.46
C ILE A 38 -5.25 3.99 5.05
N ALA A 39 -6.00 4.46 4.03
CA ALA A 39 -5.77 4.10 2.64
C ALA A 39 -4.36 4.53 2.16
N ARG A 40 -3.90 5.73 2.53
CA ARG A 40 -2.54 6.22 2.24
C ARG A 40 -1.47 5.34 2.87
N PHE A 41 -1.58 4.99 4.15
CA PHE A 41 -0.63 4.09 4.82
C PHE A 41 -0.62 2.69 4.19
N GLN A 42 -1.79 2.19 3.77
CA GLN A 42 -1.87 0.92 3.07
C GLN A 42 -1.17 0.98 1.70
N ASN A 43 -1.39 2.04 0.91
CA ASN A 43 -0.67 2.25 -0.34
C ASN A 43 0.84 2.36 -0.11
N GLN A 44 1.28 3.15 0.86
CA GLN A 44 2.70 3.28 1.20
C GLN A 44 3.31 1.92 1.53
N LYS A 45 2.63 1.09 2.34
CA LYS A 45 3.09 -0.26 2.68
C LYS A 45 3.26 -1.15 1.44
N VAL A 46 2.36 -1.02 0.46
CA VAL A 46 2.43 -1.76 -0.82
C VAL A 46 3.58 -1.22 -1.67
N ASP A 47 3.76 0.10 -1.74
CA ASP A 47 4.84 0.74 -2.52
C ASP A 47 6.24 0.48 -1.93
N GLU A 48 6.37 0.42 -0.60
CA GLU A 48 7.63 0.05 0.09
C GLU A 48 8.05 -1.39 -0.20
N GLY A 49 7.11 -2.25 -0.62
CA GLY A 49 7.35 -3.64 -0.99
C GLY A 49 7.78 -4.53 0.17
N THR A 50 8.59 -5.54 -0.14
CA THR A 50 9.04 -6.53 0.85
C THR A 50 10.04 -5.92 1.82
N ARG A 51 9.86 -6.17 3.11
CA ARG A 51 10.78 -5.68 4.16
C ARG A 51 12.21 -6.20 3.92
N LYS A 52 13.20 -5.32 4.09
CA LYS A 52 14.62 -5.64 3.92
C LYS A 52 15.07 -6.90 4.69
N GLN A 53 14.51 -7.12 5.90
CA GLN A 53 14.81 -8.31 6.69
C GLN A 53 14.32 -9.60 6.02
N ILE A 54 13.15 -9.58 5.39
CA ILE A 54 12.60 -10.73 4.66
C ILE A 54 13.48 -11.01 3.44
N ILE A 55 13.85 -9.98 2.67
CA ILE A 55 14.76 -10.11 1.53
C ILE A 55 16.08 -10.74 1.97
N ALA A 56 16.67 -10.24 3.05
CA ALA A 56 17.91 -10.78 3.60
C ALA A 56 17.76 -12.26 4.02
N THR A 57 16.63 -12.62 4.63
CA THR A 57 16.38 -14.01 5.06
C THR A 57 16.29 -14.97 3.87
N VAL A 58 15.51 -14.63 2.84
CA VAL A 58 15.38 -15.49 1.64
C VAL A 58 16.67 -15.51 0.83
N GLN A 59 17.46 -14.44 0.84
CA GLN A 59 18.80 -14.41 0.25
C GLN A 59 19.74 -15.41 0.94
N GLN A 60 19.72 -15.47 2.28
CA GLN A 60 20.51 -16.44 3.03
C GLN A 60 20.05 -17.87 2.74
N LEU A 61 18.75 -18.11 2.62
CA LEU A 61 18.22 -19.41 2.22
C LEU A 61 18.72 -19.82 0.82
N TRP A 62 18.68 -18.91 -0.14
CA TRP A 62 19.25 -19.17 -1.47
C TRP A 62 20.76 -19.43 -1.42
N ASN A 63 21.54 -18.66 -0.64
CA ASN A 63 22.98 -18.90 -0.46
C ASN A 63 23.25 -20.28 0.12
N LYS A 64 22.45 -20.70 1.12
CA LYS A 64 22.53 -22.05 1.67
C LYS A 64 22.26 -23.10 0.58
N SER A 65 21.18 -22.97 -0.19
CA SER A 65 20.83 -23.91 -1.26
C SER A 65 21.92 -23.99 -2.36
N LYS A 66 22.59 -22.86 -2.67
CA LYS A 66 23.78 -22.89 -3.58
C LYS A 66 24.92 -23.75 -3.01
N SER A 67 25.20 -23.63 -1.72
CA SER A 67 26.25 -24.43 -1.07
C SER A 67 25.88 -25.92 -1.05
N ASP A 68 24.62 -26.24 -0.79
CA ASP A 68 24.10 -27.62 -0.82
C ASP A 68 24.21 -28.21 -2.24
N LEU A 69 23.88 -27.41 -3.28
CA LEU A 69 24.03 -27.80 -4.68
C LEU A 69 25.48 -28.06 -5.05
N GLU A 70 26.41 -27.19 -4.64
CA GLU A 70 27.83 -27.37 -4.96
C GLU A 70 28.41 -28.62 -4.31
N LEU A 71 28.01 -28.91 -3.07
CA LEU A 71 28.37 -30.17 -2.40
C LEU A 71 27.83 -31.41 -3.15
N ALA A 72 26.54 -31.39 -3.50
CA ALA A 72 25.89 -32.47 -4.23
C ALA A 72 26.52 -32.68 -5.60
N LYS A 73 26.81 -31.58 -6.32
CA LYS A 73 27.50 -31.61 -7.62
C LYS A 73 28.89 -32.23 -7.52
N THR A 74 29.67 -31.78 -6.56
CA THR A 74 31.04 -32.32 -6.34
C THR A 74 30.97 -33.80 -6.01
N THR A 75 30.03 -34.23 -5.17
CA THR A 75 29.83 -35.62 -4.80
C THR A 75 29.39 -36.44 -6.00
N TYR A 76 28.43 -35.96 -6.78
CA TYR A 76 27.98 -36.64 -8.00
C TYR A 76 29.11 -36.80 -9.00
N ASN A 77 29.89 -35.76 -9.28
CA ASN A 77 31.02 -35.81 -10.22
C ASN A 77 32.07 -36.85 -9.79
N ARG A 78 32.34 -36.93 -8.47
CA ARG A 78 33.28 -37.94 -7.94
C ARG A 78 32.75 -39.35 -8.12
N ILE A 79 31.47 -39.59 -7.80
CA ILE A 79 30.86 -40.93 -7.97
C ILE A 79 30.74 -41.29 -9.43
N GLU A 80 30.46 -40.36 -10.33
CA GLU A 80 30.40 -40.58 -11.78
C GLU A 80 31.75 -41.08 -12.34
N VAL A 81 32.89 -40.50 -11.89
CA VAL A 81 34.22 -40.96 -12.25
C VAL A 81 34.44 -42.40 -11.73
N LEU A 82 34.18 -42.67 -10.47
CA LEU A 82 34.31 -43.98 -9.87
C LEU A 82 33.41 -45.04 -10.52
N TYR A 83 32.23 -44.63 -11.01
CA TYR A 83 31.34 -45.51 -11.76
C TYR A 83 31.93 -45.89 -13.11
N ARG A 84 32.50 -44.94 -13.86
CA ARG A 84 33.20 -45.18 -15.13
C ARG A 84 34.38 -46.12 -14.96
N ASP A 85 35.07 -45.99 -13.85
CA ASP A 85 36.20 -46.87 -13.50
C ASP A 85 35.74 -48.23 -12.90
N SER A 86 34.42 -48.51 -12.92
CA SER A 86 33.80 -49.73 -12.38
C SER A 86 34.03 -49.97 -10.91
N VAL A 87 34.29 -48.92 -10.11
CA VAL A 87 34.56 -49.02 -8.65
C VAL A 87 33.28 -49.02 -7.82
N VAL A 88 32.22 -48.36 -8.35
CA VAL A 88 30.91 -48.29 -7.65
C VAL A 88 29.80 -48.87 -8.50
N SER A 89 28.68 -49.28 -7.87
CA SER A 89 27.52 -49.83 -8.56
C SER A 89 26.69 -48.71 -9.25
N SER A 90 25.89 -49.12 -10.24
CA SER A 90 24.90 -48.21 -10.86
C SER A 90 23.89 -47.67 -9.88
N GLN A 91 23.44 -48.52 -8.89
CA GLN A 91 22.56 -48.08 -7.84
C GLN A 91 23.15 -46.90 -7.04
N ARG A 92 24.44 -46.98 -6.65
CA ARG A 92 25.10 -45.88 -5.92
C ARG A 92 25.20 -44.60 -6.73
N ARG A 93 25.50 -44.72 -8.02
CA ARG A 93 25.50 -43.57 -8.95
C ARG A 93 24.11 -42.93 -9.02
N ASP A 94 23.05 -43.73 -9.17
CA ASP A 94 21.68 -43.25 -9.33
C ASP A 94 21.14 -42.60 -8.04
N GLU A 95 21.49 -43.13 -6.85
CA GLU A 95 21.19 -42.49 -5.56
C GLU A 95 21.81 -41.09 -5.47
N VAL A 96 23.10 -40.97 -5.80
CA VAL A 96 23.80 -39.67 -5.71
C VAL A 96 23.34 -38.71 -6.80
N LYS A 97 22.98 -39.24 -7.97
CA LYS A 97 22.36 -38.42 -9.03
C LYS A 97 21.00 -37.85 -8.57
N ALA A 98 20.16 -38.64 -7.94
CA ALA A 98 18.88 -38.18 -7.42
C ALA A 98 19.07 -37.08 -6.36
N LEU A 99 20.09 -37.18 -5.50
CA LEU A 99 20.44 -36.13 -4.53
C LEU A 99 20.91 -34.85 -5.21
N TYR A 100 21.71 -34.96 -6.26
CA TYR A 100 22.12 -33.81 -7.07
C TYR A 100 20.93 -33.14 -7.76
N ASP A 101 20.07 -33.93 -8.41
CA ASP A 101 18.88 -33.42 -9.09
C ASP A 101 17.92 -32.73 -8.09
N ALA A 102 17.77 -33.27 -6.87
CA ALA A 102 17.01 -32.65 -5.80
C ALA A 102 17.64 -31.32 -5.33
N ALA A 103 18.97 -31.25 -5.22
CA ALA A 103 19.67 -30.03 -4.86
C ALA A 103 19.53 -28.94 -5.94
N VAL A 104 19.55 -29.30 -7.23
CA VAL A 104 19.26 -28.38 -8.35
C VAL A 104 17.87 -27.80 -8.23
N ALA A 105 16.87 -28.65 -7.97
CA ALA A 105 15.49 -28.21 -7.80
C ALA A 105 15.32 -27.29 -6.57
N GLY A 106 15.99 -27.64 -5.47
CA GLY A 106 15.98 -26.86 -4.23
C GLY A 106 16.61 -25.47 -4.40
N GLU A 107 17.74 -25.38 -5.08
CA GLU A 107 18.39 -24.08 -5.40
C GLU A 107 17.48 -23.22 -6.26
N ARG A 108 16.89 -23.76 -7.32
CA ARG A 108 15.95 -23.03 -8.18
C ARG A 108 14.72 -22.54 -7.43
N ALA A 109 14.16 -23.34 -6.52
CA ALA A 109 13.04 -22.93 -5.70
C ALA A 109 13.41 -21.76 -4.76
N ALA A 110 14.57 -21.84 -4.10
CA ALA A 110 15.08 -20.77 -3.24
C ALA A 110 15.40 -19.48 -4.02
N TRP A 111 15.94 -19.60 -5.23
CA TRP A 111 16.14 -18.48 -6.15
C TRP A 111 14.83 -17.79 -6.51
N ASN A 112 13.81 -18.56 -6.89
CA ASN A 112 12.49 -18.01 -7.22
C ASN A 112 11.88 -17.26 -6.02
N GLN A 113 12.01 -17.80 -4.79
CA GLN A 113 11.55 -17.11 -3.58
C GLN A 113 12.29 -15.79 -3.36
N TYR A 114 13.61 -15.77 -3.61
CA TYR A 114 14.40 -14.54 -3.50
C TYR A 114 13.97 -13.52 -4.55
N GLN A 115 13.74 -13.92 -5.81
CA GLN A 115 13.23 -13.03 -6.85
C GLN A 115 11.87 -12.45 -6.50
N MET A 116 10.92 -13.30 -6.06
CA MET A 116 9.59 -12.83 -5.62
C MET A 116 9.68 -11.80 -4.49
N ALA A 117 10.63 -11.97 -3.57
CA ALA A 117 10.84 -11.00 -2.50
C ALA A 117 11.44 -9.69 -2.99
N LEU A 118 12.28 -9.71 -4.03
CA LEU A 118 12.84 -8.51 -4.67
C LEU A 118 11.80 -7.76 -5.49
N ASP A 119 10.97 -8.47 -6.23
CA ASP A 119 9.93 -7.88 -7.08
C ASP A 119 8.85 -7.16 -6.27
N GLY A 120 8.63 -7.60 -5.02
CA GLY A 120 7.66 -7.00 -4.10
C GLY A 120 6.22 -7.19 -4.54
N ALA A 121 5.38 -6.17 -4.31
CA ALA A 121 3.97 -6.21 -4.67
C ALA A 121 3.77 -6.17 -6.19
N GLN A 122 2.81 -6.94 -6.69
CA GLN A 122 2.45 -6.94 -8.10
C GLN A 122 1.89 -5.59 -8.54
N ILE A 123 1.96 -5.30 -9.84
CA ILE A 123 1.45 -4.04 -10.42
C ILE A 123 -0.03 -3.84 -10.07
N GLN A 124 -0.82 -4.93 -10.13
CA GLN A 124 -2.25 -4.91 -9.81
C GLN A 124 -2.52 -4.53 -8.35
N ASP A 125 -1.68 -5.00 -7.42
CA ASP A 125 -1.80 -4.66 -6.00
C ASP A 125 -1.53 -3.17 -5.76
N ARG A 126 -0.52 -2.63 -6.44
CA ARG A 126 -0.18 -1.20 -6.40
C ARG A 126 -1.29 -0.33 -6.99
N GLU A 127 -1.83 -0.72 -8.14
CA GLU A 127 -2.94 0.01 -8.78
C GLU A 127 -4.21 -0.05 -7.93
N SER A 128 -4.51 -1.20 -7.31
CA SER A 128 -5.63 -1.36 -6.39
C SER A 128 -5.47 -0.46 -5.15
N ALA A 129 -4.28 -0.43 -4.54
CA ALA A 129 -3.99 0.43 -3.41
C ALA A 129 -4.11 1.92 -3.76
N ARG A 130 -3.62 2.35 -4.93
CA ARG A 130 -3.80 3.73 -5.43
C ARG A 130 -5.27 4.08 -5.67
N SER A 131 -6.03 3.16 -6.25
CA SER A 131 -7.47 3.37 -6.50
C SER A 131 -8.23 3.53 -5.19
N LEU A 132 -7.85 2.79 -4.14
CA LEU A 132 -8.42 2.94 -2.80
C LEU A 132 -8.13 4.32 -2.20
N VAL A 133 -6.91 4.85 -2.37
CA VAL A 133 -6.55 6.21 -1.95
C VAL A 133 -7.40 7.25 -2.69
N ASN A 134 -7.54 7.10 -4.02
CA ASN A 134 -8.33 8.03 -4.82
C ASN A 134 -9.81 8.02 -4.43
N ALA A 135 -10.39 6.85 -4.16
CA ALA A 135 -11.76 6.73 -3.70
C ALA A 135 -11.96 7.40 -2.32
N ALA A 136 -11.05 7.14 -1.37
CA ALA A 136 -11.08 7.76 -0.06
C ALA A 136 -10.94 9.29 -0.14
N LYS A 137 -10.04 9.79 -1.02
CA LYS A 137 -9.87 11.22 -1.27
C LYS A 137 -11.14 11.85 -1.85
N GLY A 138 -11.80 11.21 -2.81
CA GLY A 138 -13.07 11.67 -3.35
C GLY A 138 -14.15 11.82 -2.26
N THR A 139 -14.22 10.86 -1.32
CA THR A 139 -15.14 10.94 -0.18
C THR A 139 -14.80 12.11 0.76
N VAL A 140 -13.52 12.41 0.97
CA VAL A 140 -13.10 13.59 1.75
C VAL A 140 -13.51 14.88 1.05
N GLU A 141 -13.31 14.97 -0.26
CA GLU A 141 -13.69 16.14 -1.07
C GLU A 141 -15.20 16.37 -1.05
N GLU A 142 -16.01 15.30 -1.14
CA GLU A 142 -17.47 15.37 -1.02
C GLU A 142 -17.91 15.95 0.33
N VAL A 143 -17.38 15.42 1.43
CA VAL A 143 -17.74 15.90 2.78
C VAL A 143 -17.17 17.31 3.03
N ALA A 144 -16.02 17.64 2.47
CA ALA A 144 -15.45 19.00 2.54
C ALA A 144 -16.32 20.01 1.83
N ALA A 145 -16.91 19.66 0.67
CA ALA A 145 -17.87 20.52 -0.03
C ALA A 145 -19.13 20.78 0.83
N LEU A 146 -19.68 19.74 1.47
CA LEU A 146 -20.81 19.90 2.40
C LEU A 146 -20.48 20.84 3.57
N LEU A 147 -19.25 20.82 4.08
CA LEU A 147 -18.80 21.76 5.11
C LEU A 147 -18.59 23.17 4.58
N GLN A 148 -18.22 23.33 3.30
CA GLN A 148 -18.16 24.63 2.64
C GLN A 148 -19.55 25.22 2.46
N ASP A 149 -20.53 24.42 2.05
CA ASP A 149 -21.92 24.84 1.89
C ASP A 149 -22.57 25.24 3.23
N ALA A 150 -22.04 24.75 4.35
CA ALA A 150 -22.44 25.21 5.68
C ALA A 150 -21.96 26.64 6.03
N ARG A 151 -21.18 27.28 5.14
CA ARG A 151 -20.77 28.67 5.24
C ARG A 151 -21.40 29.47 4.10
N LEU A 152 -22.39 30.28 4.43
CA LEU A 152 -22.97 31.18 3.45
C LEU A 152 -22.03 32.38 3.26
N THR A 153 -21.58 32.62 2.02
CA THR A 153 -20.71 33.74 1.66
C THR A 153 -21.44 34.70 0.73
N ALA A 154 -21.09 35.97 0.79
CA ALA A 154 -21.63 36.99 -0.13
C ALA A 154 -21.16 36.73 -1.56
N PRO A 155 -22.06 36.53 -2.56
CA PRO A 155 -21.67 36.32 -3.95
C PRO A 155 -21.12 37.59 -4.57
N GLU A 156 -21.59 38.75 -4.11
CA GLU A 156 -21.22 40.09 -4.62
C GLU A 156 -21.10 41.08 -3.46
N SER A 157 -20.39 42.17 -3.71
CA SER A 157 -20.33 43.29 -2.73
C SER A 157 -21.65 44.04 -2.71
N GLY A 158 -22.18 44.32 -1.54
CA GLY A 158 -23.48 44.96 -1.34
C GLY A 158 -23.76 45.32 0.08
N GLN A 159 -24.99 45.62 0.39
CA GLN A 159 -25.49 45.89 1.71
C GLN A 159 -26.52 44.85 2.09
N ILE A 160 -26.46 44.35 3.34
CA ILE A 160 -27.44 43.40 3.90
C ILE A 160 -28.73 44.17 4.15
N SER A 161 -29.79 43.82 3.40
CA SER A 161 -31.07 44.50 3.54
C SER A 161 -31.85 44.03 4.78
N THR A 162 -32.08 42.71 4.86
CA THR A 162 -32.86 42.09 5.96
C THR A 162 -32.38 40.66 6.19
N ILE A 163 -32.43 40.22 7.44
CA ILE A 163 -32.11 38.86 7.85
C ILE A 163 -33.41 38.18 8.32
N PHE A 164 -33.96 37.28 7.49
CA PHE A 164 -35.25 36.63 7.77
C PHE A 164 -35.18 35.49 8.79
N PRO A 165 -34.17 34.57 8.78
CA PRO A 165 -34.12 33.50 9.76
C PRO A 165 -33.72 34.03 11.15
N LYS A 166 -34.44 33.61 12.19
CA LYS A 166 -34.03 33.86 13.56
C LYS A 166 -33.02 32.80 14.01
N ARG A 167 -32.15 33.18 14.99
CA ARG A 167 -31.23 32.20 15.58
C ARG A 167 -32.03 31.00 16.13
N GLY A 168 -31.71 29.80 15.62
CA GLY A 168 -32.30 28.54 16.08
C GLY A 168 -33.49 28.02 15.26
N GLU A 169 -33.83 28.64 14.15
CA GLU A 169 -34.78 28.10 13.15
C GLU A 169 -34.08 27.28 12.06
#